data_da804f6d04ad88ca031910eba64951f2
#
_entry.id   da804f6d04ad88ca031910eba64951f2
#
_cell.length_a   1.000
_cell.length_b   1.000
_cell.length_c   1.000
_cell.angle_alpha   90.00
_cell.angle_beta   90.00
_cell.angle_gamma   90.00
#
_symmetry.space_group_name_H-M   'P 1'
#
loop_
_entity.id
_entity.type
_entity.pdbx_description
1 polymer ?
#
loop_
_entity_poly.entity_id
_entity_poly.type
_entity_poly.pdbx_seq_one_letter_code
_entity_poly.pdbx_strand_id
1 'polypeptide(L)'
;MQCLSCNALNPESHRFCEECGSALMRRCPACGHSGSPGARFCGNCGSALGHAVTVPPVKPPPANLGELKVATILFADIVASTEQIASLDPEQAMDQLQPAVLQMCEAVTRFGGTVVRTLGDGIMAVFGVPKALEGHARLGCEAALAIQAAFERHPLALRVRVGLHSGQVASDPNATDSSIGGGVHGQAIHLASRVVAQAEPGSIYLTTACLALVRPACQSNAVGWRYLKGIPQPVALHALVHIDRQTGDGAFHVPVRSGFRGRQAEMSDLQAALVRADSGLGSAIGVSGPPGTGKTRLVHE
;
A
#
# COMPACT_ATOMS: atom_id res chain seq x y z
N MET A 1 20.27 29.51 -44.15
CA MET A 1 19.81 30.92 -44.34
C MET A 1 20.93 31.77 -44.89
N GLN A 2 20.62 32.82 -45.68
CA GLN A 2 21.63 33.72 -46.29
C GLN A 2 21.92 34.91 -45.36
N CYS A 3 23.20 35.23 -45.15
CA CYS A 3 23.60 36.36 -44.34
C CYS A 3 23.32 37.69 -45.11
N LEU A 4 22.65 38.63 -44.48
CA LEU A 4 22.33 39.93 -45.10
C LEU A 4 23.55 40.87 -45.20
N SER A 5 24.63 40.59 -44.45
CA SER A 5 25.84 41.41 -44.44
C SER A 5 26.89 41.02 -45.48
N CYS A 6 27.08 39.70 -45.73
CA CYS A 6 28.12 39.19 -46.62
C CYS A 6 27.58 38.20 -47.68
N ASN A 7 26.29 37.95 -47.73
CA ASN A 7 25.58 37.00 -48.60
C ASN A 7 26.01 35.53 -48.48
N ALA A 8 26.84 35.17 -47.50
CA ALA A 8 27.22 33.79 -47.27
C ALA A 8 26.03 32.92 -46.89
N LEU A 9 25.99 31.67 -47.36
CA LEU A 9 24.99 30.69 -46.98
C LEU A 9 25.40 30.04 -45.66
N ASN A 10 24.51 30.07 -44.68
CA ASN A 10 24.74 29.51 -43.37
C ASN A 10 23.63 28.47 -43.03
N PRO A 11 23.93 27.46 -42.24
CA PRO A 11 22.93 26.55 -41.70
C PRO A 11 21.82 27.29 -40.95
N GLU A 12 20.59 26.77 -40.98
CA GLU A 12 19.44 27.43 -40.31
C GLU A 12 19.53 27.41 -38.79
N SER A 13 20.41 26.57 -38.26
CA SER A 13 20.66 26.47 -36.81
C SER A 13 21.58 27.55 -36.27
N HIS A 14 22.33 28.25 -37.14
CA HIS A 14 23.32 29.23 -36.72
C HIS A 14 22.68 30.57 -36.34
N ARG A 15 23.20 31.18 -35.29
CA ARG A 15 22.78 32.52 -34.82
C ARG A 15 23.61 33.63 -35.39
N PHE A 16 24.83 33.31 -35.78
CA PHE A 16 25.81 34.24 -36.36
C PHE A 16 26.35 33.64 -37.66
N CYS A 17 26.71 34.53 -38.61
CA CYS A 17 27.34 34.12 -39.84
C CYS A 17 28.76 33.61 -39.60
N GLU A 18 29.09 32.44 -40.13
CA GLU A 18 30.43 31.83 -40.00
C GLU A 18 31.52 32.64 -40.70
N GLU A 19 31.17 33.40 -41.75
CA GLU A 19 32.14 34.16 -42.54
C GLU A 19 32.39 35.55 -41.96
N CYS A 20 31.36 36.29 -41.51
CA CYS A 20 31.50 37.68 -41.10
C CYS A 20 31.06 37.98 -39.65
N GLY A 21 30.63 36.98 -38.91
CA GLY A 21 30.20 37.13 -37.54
C GLY A 21 28.88 37.90 -37.29
N SER A 22 28.24 38.39 -38.37
CA SER A 22 27.00 39.15 -38.27
C SER A 22 25.85 38.26 -37.77
N ALA A 23 24.97 38.81 -36.93
CA ALA A 23 23.79 38.10 -36.42
C ALA A 23 22.82 37.75 -37.56
N LEU A 24 22.42 36.50 -37.63
CA LEU A 24 21.51 35.98 -38.69
C LEU A 24 20.05 36.18 -38.24
N MET A 25 19.31 37.02 -38.98
CA MET A 25 17.88 37.27 -38.72
C MET A 25 17.01 36.11 -39.19
N ARG A 26 16.10 35.65 -38.34
CA ARG A 26 15.09 34.64 -38.70
C ARG A 26 13.82 35.30 -39.22
N ARG A 27 13.32 34.81 -40.38
CA ARG A 27 12.00 35.21 -40.89
C ARG A 27 10.90 34.33 -40.25
N CYS A 28 9.84 34.96 -39.84
CA CYS A 28 8.67 34.27 -39.32
C CYS A 28 8.03 33.42 -40.43
N PRO A 29 7.85 32.11 -40.26
CA PRO A 29 7.24 31.27 -41.31
C PRO A 29 5.76 31.58 -41.52
N ALA A 30 5.07 32.19 -40.53
CA ALA A 30 3.66 32.51 -40.63
C ALA A 30 3.37 33.85 -41.30
N CYS A 31 4.20 34.89 -41.09
CA CYS A 31 3.95 36.25 -41.63
C CYS A 31 5.10 36.91 -42.33
N GLY A 32 6.25 36.24 -42.49
CA GLY A 32 7.43 36.77 -43.18
C GLY A 32 8.19 37.87 -42.42
N HIS A 33 7.73 38.30 -41.24
CA HIS A 33 8.38 39.33 -40.44
C HIS A 33 9.78 38.89 -39.97
N SER A 34 10.78 39.78 -40.09
CA SER A 34 12.14 39.51 -39.62
C SER A 34 12.25 39.76 -38.13
N GLY A 35 12.49 38.71 -37.33
CA GLY A 35 12.63 38.80 -35.90
C GLY A 35 14.08 38.89 -35.45
N SER A 36 14.30 39.38 -34.23
CA SER A 36 15.61 39.46 -33.59
C SER A 36 16.24 38.08 -33.45
N PRO A 37 17.57 37.95 -33.59
CA PRO A 37 18.27 36.68 -33.34
C PRO A 37 17.97 36.18 -31.93
N GLY A 38 17.38 35.01 -31.83
CA GLY A 38 17.02 34.40 -30.51
C GLY A 38 15.62 34.72 -30.00
N ALA A 39 14.79 35.48 -30.73
CA ALA A 39 13.38 35.66 -30.37
C ALA A 39 12.64 34.31 -30.40
N ARG A 40 11.91 34.03 -29.33
CA ARG A 40 11.12 32.80 -29.20
C ARG A 40 9.78 32.88 -29.92
N PHE A 41 9.26 34.09 -30.08
CA PHE A 41 7.98 34.38 -30.75
C PHE A 41 8.13 35.55 -31.69
N CYS A 42 7.36 35.55 -32.79
CA CYS A 42 7.31 36.67 -33.71
C CYS A 42 6.65 37.90 -33.06
N GLY A 43 7.36 39.02 -33.05
CA GLY A 43 6.83 40.28 -32.52
C GLY A 43 5.64 40.88 -33.27
N ASN A 44 5.38 40.40 -34.52
CA ASN A 44 4.29 40.88 -35.35
C ASN A 44 3.02 40.02 -35.27
N CYS A 45 3.15 38.68 -35.26
CA CYS A 45 1.98 37.77 -35.29
C CYS A 45 1.93 36.78 -34.14
N GLY A 46 2.88 36.82 -33.19
CA GLY A 46 2.90 35.95 -32.03
C GLY A 46 3.31 34.48 -32.29
N SER A 47 3.51 34.08 -33.56
CA SER A 47 3.90 32.70 -33.90
C SER A 47 5.27 32.36 -33.32
N ALA A 48 5.43 31.12 -32.83
CA ALA A 48 6.71 30.63 -32.33
C ALA A 48 7.78 30.59 -33.45
N LEU A 49 8.95 31.20 -33.19
CA LEU A 49 10.10 31.31 -34.11
C LEU A 49 11.20 30.28 -33.78
N GLY A 50 11.07 29.51 -32.75
CA GLY A 50 12.01 28.47 -32.35
C GLY A 50 11.73 27.17 -33.07
N HIS A 51 12.79 26.38 -33.37
CA HIS A 51 12.61 24.95 -33.38
C HIS A 51 11.87 24.62 -32.08
N ALA A 52 10.80 23.84 -32.19
CA ALA A 52 10.32 23.12 -31.00
C ALA A 52 11.60 22.52 -30.39
N VAL A 53 12.07 23.07 -29.28
CA VAL A 53 12.80 22.24 -28.36
C VAL A 53 11.80 21.15 -28.15
N THR A 54 11.99 20.00 -28.76
CA THR A 54 11.43 18.77 -28.26
C THR A 54 11.99 18.73 -26.86
N VAL A 55 11.26 19.34 -25.93
CA VAL A 55 11.33 18.95 -24.53
C VAL A 55 11.16 17.45 -24.66
N PRO A 56 12.22 16.64 -24.37
CA PRO A 56 12.02 15.19 -24.40
C PRO A 56 10.73 15.01 -23.62
N PRO A 57 9.72 14.27 -24.14
CA PRO A 57 8.43 14.19 -23.48
C PRO A 57 8.79 13.98 -22.03
N VAL A 58 8.42 14.96 -21.16
CA VAL A 58 8.55 14.78 -19.70
C VAL A 58 7.81 13.50 -19.55
N LYS A 59 8.57 12.41 -19.39
CA LYS A 59 8.01 11.08 -19.19
C LYS A 59 6.98 11.35 -18.11
N PRO A 60 5.67 11.24 -18.37
CA PRO A 60 4.68 11.58 -17.36
C PRO A 60 5.18 10.87 -16.12
N PRO A 61 5.25 11.50 -14.95
CA PRO A 61 5.75 10.86 -13.74
C PRO A 61 5.10 9.50 -13.75
N PRO A 62 5.86 8.41 -13.59
CA PRO A 62 5.38 7.07 -13.88
C PRO A 62 3.99 6.99 -13.29
N ALA A 63 2.98 6.73 -14.13
CA ALA A 63 1.57 6.90 -13.82
C ALA A 63 1.06 5.96 -12.72
N ASN A 64 1.98 5.46 -11.91
CA ASN A 64 1.81 4.63 -10.74
C ASN A 64 2.86 4.98 -9.69
N LEU A 65 2.78 6.17 -9.11
CA LEU A 65 3.11 6.28 -7.71
C LEU A 65 2.11 5.38 -7.01
N GLY A 66 2.56 4.22 -6.51
CA GLY A 66 1.71 3.23 -5.88
C GLY A 66 0.75 3.88 -4.92
N GLU A 67 -0.51 3.49 -4.97
CA GLU A 67 -1.55 4.05 -4.10
C GLU A 67 -1.15 3.86 -2.64
N LEU A 68 -1.09 4.95 -1.87
CA LEU A 68 -0.81 4.89 -0.44
C LEU A 68 -2.05 4.35 0.28
N LYS A 69 -1.90 3.20 0.92
CA LYS A 69 -2.94 2.54 1.70
C LYS A 69 -2.45 2.23 3.10
N VAL A 70 -3.36 2.20 4.06
CA VAL A 70 -3.09 1.59 5.36
C VAL A 70 -3.38 0.11 5.25
N ALA A 71 -2.39 -0.71 5.57
CA ALA A 71 -2.48 -2.15 5.51
C ALA A 71 -1.92 -2.79 6.79
N THR A 72 -2.25 -4.03 7.03
CA THR A 72 -1.61 -4.84 8.07
C THR A 72 -0.67 -5.83 7.44
N ILE A 73 0.57 -5.80 7.89
CA ILE A 73 1.64 -6.68 7.46
C ILE A 73 1.81 -7.77 8.51
N LEU A 74 1.86 -9.01 8.06
CA LEU A 74 2.10 -10.20 8.87
C LEU A 74 3.39 -10.86 8.39
N PHE A 75 4.29 -11.13 9.31
CA PHE A 75 5.38 -12.08 9.14
C PHE A 75 5.17 -13.28 10.06
N ALA A 76 5.34 -14.48 9.52
CA ALA A 76 5.37 -15.71 10.30
C ALA A 76 6.63 -16.49 9.94
N ASP A 77 7.27 -17.11 10.94
CA ASP A 77 8.57 -17.74 10.82
C ASP A 77 8.64 -18.97 11.74
N ILE A 78 9.14 -20.10 11.22
CA ILE A 78 9.31 -21.33 12.01
C ILE A 78 10.55 -21.20 12.88
N VAL A 79 10.39 -21.43 14.17
CA VAL A 79 11.49 -21.32 15.12
C VAL A 79 12.34 -22.58 15.09
N ALA A 80 13.67 -22.39 15.13
CA ALA A 80 14.68 -23.46 15.13
C ALA A 80 14.62 -24.40 13.90
N SER A 81 14.01 -23.92 12.80
CA SER A 81 14.00 -24.67 11.53
C SER A 81 15.42 -25.08 11.10
N THR A 82 16.37 -24.16 11.19
CA THR A 82 17.78 -24.43 10.84
C THR A 82 18.39 -25.54 11.66
N GLU A 83 18.10 -25.63 12.95
CA GLU A 83 18.62 -26.73 13.83
C GLU A 83 17.96 -28.07 13.48
N GLN A 84 16.65 -28.06 13.18
CA GLN A 84 15.91 -29.26 12.83
C GLN A 84 16.30 -29.85 11.48
N ILE A 85 16.70 -29.00 10.52
CA ILE A 85 17.08 -29.43 9.17
C ILE A 85 18.62 -29.51 8.98
N ALA A 86 19.43 -29.17 10.00
CA ALA A 86 20.87 -29.10 9.88
C ALA A 86 21.53 -30.44 9.48
N SER A 87 20.85 -31.56 9.75
CA SER A 87 21.34 -32.92 9.38
C SER A 87 20.75 -33.43 8.06
N LEU A 88 19.83 -32.68 7.44
CA LEU A 88 19.15 -33.06 6.21
C LEU A 88 19.84 -32.43 5.00
N ASP A 89 19.73 -33.09 3.85
CA ASP A 89 20.07 -32.41 2.61
C ASP A 89 19.05 -31.34 2.25
N PRO A 90 19.37 -30.37 1.35
CA PRO A 90 18.50 -29.24 1.06
C PRO A 90 17.11 -29.65 0.51
N GLU A 91 17.01 -30.76 -0.22
CA GLU A 91 15.77 -31.27 -0.80
C GLU A 91 14.85 -31.82 0.30
N GLN A 92 15.41 -32.66 1.18
CA GLN A 92 14.70 -33.20 2.34
C GLN A 92 14.26 -32.11 3.32
N ALA A 93 15.10 -31.10 3.52
CA ALA A 93 14.77 -29.95 4.35
C ALA A 93 13.57 -29.17 3.79
N MET A 94 13.54 -28.94 2.48
CA MET A 94 12.39 -28.30 1.82
C MET A 94 11.12 -29.15 1.94
N ASP A 95 11.20 -30.44 1.69
CA ASP A 95 10.06 -31.35 1.76
C ASP A 95 9.42 -31.39 3.17
N GLN A 96 10.23 -31.26 4.22
CA GLN A 96 9.75 -31.22 5.60
C GLN A 96 9.06 -29.88 5.94
N LEU A 97 9.58 -28.74 5.49
CA LEU A 97 9.08 -27.43 5.87
C LEU A 97 7.96 -26.94 4.96
N GLN A 98 7.91 -27.38 3.68
CA GLN A 98 6.92 -26.93 2.71
C GLN A 98 5.46 -27.14 3.15
N PRO A 99 5.06 -28.28 3.75
CA PRO A 99 3.70 -28.44 4.25
C PRO A 99 3.31 -27.43 5.31
N ALA A 100 4.24 -27.10 6.23
CA ALA A 100 4.04 -26.10 7.27
C ALA A 100 3.90 -24.68 6.69
N VAL A 101 4.71 -24.32 5.70
CA VAL A 101 4.60 -23.05 4.98
C VAL A 101 3.27 -22.95 4.22
N LEU A 102 2.83 -24.03 3.58
CA LEU A 102 1.52 -24.10 2.91
C LEU A 102 0.37 -23.86 3.89
N GLN A 103 0.40 -24.45 5.09
CA GLN A 103 -0.59 -24.20 6.14
C GLN A 103 -0.65 -22.73 6.55
N MET A 104 0.50 -22.03 6.64
CA MET A 104 0.51 -20.58 6.89
C MET A 104 -0.16 -19.82 5.75
N CYS A 105 0.15 -20.17 4.48
CA CYS A 105 -0.44 -19.54 3.29
C CYS A 105 -1.96 -19.74 3.25
N GLU A 106 -2.44 -20.95 3.54
CA GLU A 106 -3.87 -21.27 3.59
C GLU A 106 -4.59 -20.46 4.68
N ALA A 107 -3.99 -20.34 5.88
CA ALA A 107 -4.54 -19.53 6.95
C ALA A 107 -4.67 -18.06 6.53
N VAL A 108 -3.62 -17.48 5.93
CA VAL A 108 -3.65 -16.10 5.43
C VAL A 108 -4.75 -15.91 4.38
N THR A 109 -4.81 -16.78 3.39
CA THR A 109 -5.78 -16.69 2.28
C THR A 109 -7.22 -16.84 2.77
N ARG A 110 -7.48 -17.74 3.72
CA ARG A 110 -8.79 -17.93 4.33
C ARG A 110 -9.34 -16.67 4.98
N PHE A 111 -8.49 -15.81 5.53
CA PHE A 111 -8.88 -14.52 6.12
C PHE A 111 -8.73 -13.34 5.16
N GLY A 112 -8.63 -13.59 3.85
CA GLY A 112 -8.60 -12.55 2.82
C GLY A 112 -7.27 -11.79 2.71
N GLY A 113 -6.22 -12.29 3.33
CA GLY A 113 -4.85 -11.79 3.17
C GLY A 113 -4.22 -12.22 1.85
N THR A 114 -3.24 -11.47 1.41
CA THR A 114 -2.41 -11.79 0.24
C THR A 114 -1.03 -12.21 0.71
N VAL A 115 -0.59 -13.41 0.36
CA VAL A 115 0.80 -13.85 0.57
C VAL A 115 1.67 -13.14 -0.45
N VAL A 116 2.57 -12.29 0.00
CA VAL A 116 3.47 -11.48 -0.86
C VAL A 116 4.68 -12.30 -1.27
N ARG A 117 5.22 -13.09 -0.36
CA ARG A 117 6.34 -14.02 -0.63
C ARG A 117 6.48 -15.06 0.48
N THR A 118 7.06 -16.18 0.11
CA THR A 118 7.63 -17.16 1.04
C THR A 118 9.11 -16.85 1.28
N LEU A 119 9.60 -17.12 2.47
CA LEU A 119 10.96 -16.76 2.94
C LEU A 119 11.72 -18.02 3.43
N GLY A 120 11.62 -19.09 2.65
CA GLY A 120 12.14 -20.40 3.06
C GLY A 120 11.20 -21.06 4.07
N ASP A 121 11.47 -20.87 5.36
CA ASP A 121 10.71 -21.40 6.50
C ASP A 121 9.65 -20.44 7.06
N GLY A 122 9.38 -19.34 6.35
CA GLY A 122 8.40 -18.33 6.76
C GLY A 122 7.66 -17.70 5.61
N ILE A 123 6.73 -16.80 5.95
CA ILE A 123 5.95 -16.03 4.99
C ILE A 123 5.89 -14.56 5.35
N MET A 124 5.72 -13.74 4.31
CA MET A 124 5.26 -12.37 4.42
C MET A 124 3.89 -12.26 3.76
N ALA A 125 2.93 -11.73 4.49
CA ALA A 125 1.58 -11.51 4.00
C ALA A 125 1.09 -10.09 4.32
N VAL A 126 0.11 -9.62 3.57
CA VAL A 126 -0.52 -8.31 3.75
C VAL A 126 -2.04 -8.42 3.71
N PHE A 127 -2.71 -7.57 4.49
CA PHE A 127 -4.16 -7.44 4.54
C PHE A 127 -4.53 -5.99 4.24
N GLY A 128 -5.44 -5.77 3.28
CA GLY A 128 -5.87 -4.44 2.84
C GLY A 128 -5.22 -3.94 1.56
N VAL A 129 -4.32 -4.69 0.95
CA VAL A 129 -3.75 -4.47 -0.37
C VAL A 129 -3.58 -5.81 -1.12
N PRO A 130 -3.70 -5.85 -2.45
CA PRO A 130 -4.05 -4.76 -3.36
C PRO A 130 -5.51 -4.32 -3.21
N LYS A 131 -6.41 -5.23 -2.79
CA LYS A 131 -7.81 -4.91 -2.52
C LYS A 131 -7.96 -4.34 -1.12
N ALA A 132 -8.71 -3.22 -1.01
CA ALA A 132 -9.09 -2.70 0.30
C ALA A 132 -9.91 -3.76 1.05
N LEU A 133 -9.54 -4.00 2.30
CA LEU A 133 -10.15 -5.00 3.17
C LEU A 133 -10.54 -4.33 4.47
N GLU A 134 -11.84 -4.25 4.73
CA GLU A 134 -12.35 -3.72 5.98
C GLU A 134 -11.95 -4.63 7.14
N GLY A 135 -11.56 -4.05 8.27
CA GLY A 135 -11.07 -4.83 9.40
C GLY A 135 -9.75 -5.58 9.14
N HIS A 136 -8.93 -5.14 8.18
CA HIS A 136 -7.68 -5.78 7.78
C HIS A 136 -6.77 -6.16 8.96
N ALA A 137 -6.72 -5.36 10.02
CA ALA A 137 -5.92 -5.65 11.21
C ALA A 137 -6.50 -6.82 12.02
N ARG A 138 -7.82 -6.87 12.16
CA ARG A 138 -8.53 -7.97 12.84
C ARG A 138 -8.33 -9.27 12.08
N LEU A 139 -8.56 -9.26 10.77
CA LEU A 139 -8.39 -10.43 9.92
C LEU A 139 -6.93 -10.94 9.92
N GLY A 140 -5.96 -10.04 9.96
CA GLY A 140 -4.55 -10.39 10.16
C GLY A 140 -4.29 -11.08 11.49
N CYS A 141 -4.89 -10.59 12.57
CA CYS A 141 -4.80 -11.24 13.91
C CYS A 141 -5.49 -12.61 13.93
N GLU A 142 -6.66 -12.76 13.31
CA GLU A 142 -7.36 -14.04 13.19
C GLU A 142 -6.56 -15.06 12.36
N ALA A 143 -5.91 -14.62 11.28
CA ALA A 143 -4.99 -15.45 10.50
C ALA A 143 -3.79 -15.91 11.34
N ALA A 144 -3.20 -15.00 12.14
CA ALA A 144 -2.10 -15.32 13.04
C ALA A 144 -2.48 -16.38 14.10
N LEU A 145 -3.66 -16.25 14.69
CA LEU A 145 -4.19 -17.25 15.63
C LEU A 145 -4.47 -18.58 14.95
N ALA A 146 -4.97 -18.56 13.72
CA ALA A 146 -5.18 -19.79 12.94
C ALA A 146 -3.87 -20.51 12.60
N ILE A 147 -2.82 -19.74 12.25
CA ILE A 147 -1.45 -20.28 12.05
C ILE A 147 -0.97 -20.96 13.35
N GLN A 148 -1.04 -20.28 14.48
CA GLN A 148 -0.65 -20.85 15.78
C GLN A 148 -1.38 -22.16 16.08
N ALA A 149 -2.71 -22.17 15.95
CA ALA A 149 -3.54 -23.35 16.20
C ALA A 149 -3.23 -24.52 15.24
N ALA A 150 -2.81 -24.25 14.02
CA ALA A 150 -2.34 -25.28 13.08
C ALA A 150 -1.00 -25.89 13.54
N PHE A 151 -0.09 -25.06 14.03
CA PHE A 151 1.22 -25.49 14.48
C PHE A 151 1.20 -26.24 15.83
N GLU A 152 0.26 -25.94 16.72
CA GLU A 152 0.03 -26.73 17.96
C GLU A 152 -0.31 -28.19 17.68
N ARG A 153 -0.92 -28.46 16.52
CA ARG A 153 -1.32 -29.82 16.07
C ARG A 153 -0.39 -30.40 15.03
N HIS A 154 0.72 -29.71 14.72
CA HIS A 154 1.63 -30.16 13.66
C HIS A 154 2.42 -31.40 14.13
N PRO A 155 2.50 -32.47 13.32
CA PRO A 155 3.11 -33.76 13.73
C PRO A 155 4.60 -33.62 14.09
N LEU A 156 5.31 -32.66 13.53
CA LEU A 156 6.73 -32.40 13.83
C LEU A 156 6.93 -31.48 15.04
N ALA A 157 5.88 -31.14 15.81
CA ALA A 157 5.93 -30.23 16.96
C ALA A 157 6.64 -28.88 16.65
N LEU A 158 6.52 -28.42 15.42
CA LEU A 158 7.09 -27.15 14.97
C LEU A 158 6.48 -25.98 15.74
N ARG A 159 7.28 -25.00 16.09
CA ARG A 159 6.82 -23.76 16.70
C ARG A 159 6.96 -22.61 15.73
N VAL A 160 5.94 -21.78 15.65
CA VAL A 160 5.93 -20.59 14.80
C VAL A 160 5.89 -19.34 15.69
N ARG A 161 6.56 -18.30 15.24
CA ARG A 161 6.42 -16.95 15.79
C ARG A 161 5.80 -16.04 14.73
N VAL A 162 4.94 -15.13 15.16
CA VAL A 162 4.23 -14.23 14.25
C VAL A 162 4.38 -12.79 14.71
N GLY A 163 4.62 -11.89 13.77
CA GLY A 163 4.71 -10.45 14.02
C GLY A 163 3.75 -9.68 13.13
N LEU A 164 2.96 -8.76 13.72
CA LEU A 164 2.02 -7.91 13.00
C LEU A 164 2.31 -6.43 13.26
N HIS A 165 2.21 -5.66 12.18
CA HIS A 165 2.20 -4.20 12.23
C HIS A 165 1.22 -3.63 11.22
N SER A 166 0.52 -2.57 11.61
CA SER A 166 -0.37 -1.82 10.70
C SER A 166 0.24 -0.44 10.43
N GLY A 167 0.34 -0.08 9.16
CA GLY A 167 0.93 1.19 8.74
C GLY A 167 0.73 1.47 7.26
N GLN A 168 1.24 2.61 6.81
CA GLN A 168 1.16 3.01 5.42
C GLN A 168 2.12 2.20 4.55
N VAL A 169 1.60 1.73 3.43
CA VAL A 169 2.35 1.08 2.36
C VAL A 169 1.99 1.70 1.02
N ALA A 170 2.94 1.73 0.09
CA ALA A 170 2.70 2.00 -1.31
C ALA A 170 2.41 0.66 -2.00
N SER A 171 1.29 0.57 -2.69
CA SER A 171 0.87 -0.61 -3.44
C SER A 171 0.88 -0.28 -4.93
N ASP A 172 1.64 -1.01 -5.73
CA ASP A 172 1.59 -0.92 -7.19
C ASP A 172 0.48 -1.85 -7.70
N PRO A 173 -0.63 -1.30 -8.24
CA PRO A 173 -1.75 -2.10 -8.73
C PRO A 173 -1.40 -2.93 -9.99
N ASN A 174 -0.29 -2.59 -10.67
CA ASN A 174 0.17 -3.31 -11.86
C ASN A 174 1.34 -4.26 -11.56
N ALA A 175 1.74 -4.41 -10.30
CA ALA A 175 2.75 -5.39 -9.94
C ALA A 175 2.22 -6.79 -10.27
N THR A 176 2.91 -7.48 -11.17
CA THR A 176 2.67 -8.91 -11.40
C THR A 176 3.23 -9.71 -10.23
N ASP A 177 2.69 -10.90 -9.96
CA ASP A 177 3.17 -11.82 -8.90
C ASP A 177 4.69 -12.07 -8.96
N SER A 178 5.32 -11.84 -10.11
CA SER A 178 6.76 -11.99 -10.33
C SER A 178 7.60 -10.79 -9.88
N SER A 179 6.99 -9.66 -9.49
CA SER A 179 7.75 -8.50 -9.03
C SER A 179 8.33 -8.74 -7.64
N ILE A 180 9.62 -8.41 -7.45
CA ILE A 180 10.31 -8.53 -6.16
C ILE A 180 9.53 -7.74 -5.10
N GLY A 181 8.93 -8.46 -4.14
CA GLY A 181 8.14 -7.86 -3.06
C GLY A 181 6.65 -7.67 -3.33
N GLY A 182 6.09 -8.28 -4.43
CA GLY A 182 4.64 -8.26 -4.70
C GLY A 182 4.07 -6.83 -4.86
N GLY A 183 4.89 -5.86 -5.28
CA GLY A 183 4.46 -4.48 -5.49
C GLY A 183 4.06 -3.71 -4.22
N VAL A 184 4.39 -4.21 -3.04
CA VAL A 184 4.11 -3.54 -1.76
C VAL A 184 5.41 -3.01 -1.17
N HIS A 185 5.47 -1.72 -0.88
CA HIS A 185 6.65 -1.04 -0.37
C HIS A 185 6.31 -0.14 0.82
N GLY A 186 7.24 0.03 1.75
CA GLY A 186 7.07 0.97 2.85
C GLY A 186 7.81 0.57 4.12
N GLN A 187 8.00 1.55 5.00
CA GLN A 187 8.66 1.35 6.29
C GLN A 187 7.89 0.38 7.19
N ALA A 188 6.58 0.27 7.02
CA ALA A 188 5.72 -0.64 7.77
C ALA A 188 6.14 -2.11 7.60
N ILE A 189 6.65 -2.51 6.42
CA ILE A 189 7.15 -3.85 6.16
C ILE A 189 8.40 -4.14 7.02
N HIS A 190 9.33 -3.18 7.04
CA HIS A 190 10.55 -3.32 7.85
C HIS A 190 10.23 -3.42 9.34
N LEU A 191 9.26 -2.62 9.81
CA LEU A 191 8.85 -2.69 11.20
C LEU A 191 8.21 -4.04 11.54
N ALA A 192 7.30 -4.55 10.72
CA ALA A 192 6.68 -5.87 10.92
C ALA A 192 7.72 -7.00 10.95
N SER A 193 8.74 -6.96 10.07
CA SER A 193 9.83 -7.94 10.07
C SER A 193 10.70 -7.89 11.34
N ARG A 194 10.79 -6.73 11.99
CA ARG A 194 11.48 -6.61 13.29
C ARG A 194 10.62 -7.07 14.45
N VAL A 195 9.30 -6.92 14.34
CA VAL A 195 8.35 -7.41 15.36
C VAL A 195 8.41 -8.94 15.45
N VAL A 196 8.37 -9.67 14.32
CA VAL A 196 8.45 -11.14 14.34
C VAL A 196 9.76 -11.62 14.97
N ALA A 197 10.86 -10.92 14.73
CA ALA A 197 12.17 -11.27 15.32
C ALA A 197 12.21 -11.11 16.87
N GLN A 198 11.29 -10.34 17.46
CA GLN A 198 11.15 -10.19 18.90
C GLN A 198 10.16 -11.19 19.51
N ALA A 199 9.35 -11.85 18.68
CA ALA A 199 8.35 -12.78 19.18
C ALA A 199 8.98 -14.05 19.69
N GLU A 200 8.53 -14.49 20.85
CA GLU A 200 8.91 -15.78 21.44
C GLU A 200 8.33 -16.94 20.62
N PRO A 201 8.97 -18.12 20.66
CA PRO A 201 8.42 -19.32 20.04
C PRO A 201 7.00 -19.62 20.51
N GLY A 202 6.05 -19.73 19.59
CA GLY A 202 4.65 -19.95 19.94
C GLY A 202 3.90 -18.66 20.31
N SER A 203 4.41 -17.47 19.99
CA SER A 203 3.76 -16.20 20.32
C SER A 203 3.44 -15.37 19.08
N ILE A 204 2.41 -14.54 19.21
CA ILE A 204 2.01 -13.54 18.21
C ILE A 204 2.23 -12.17 18.82
N TYR A 205 3.17 -11.39 18.25
CA TYR A 205 3.41 -10.03 18.71
C TYR A 205 2.83 -9.02 17.73
N LEU A 206 2.24 -7.95 18.27
CA LEU A 206 1.72 -6.84 17.50
C LEU A 206 2.16 -5.50 18.09
N THR A 207 2.26 -4.50 17.23
CA THR A 207 2.55 -3.13 17.63
C THR A 207 1.30 -2.45 18.19
N THR A 208 1.48 -1.38 18.96
CA THR A 208 0.37 -0.53 19.41
C THR A 208 -0.47 0.00 18.25
N ALA A 209 0.14 0.30 17.09
CA ALA A 209 -0.59 0.74 15.91
C ALA A 209 -1.56 -0.33 15.38
N CYS A 210 -1.14 -1.60 15.37
CA CYS A 210 -2.02 -2.71 15.02
C CYS A 210 -3.09 -2.94 16.09
N LEU A 211 -2.71 -2.94 17.38
CA LEU A 211 -3.64 -3.12 18.49
C LEU A 211 -4.75 -2.07 18.49
N ALA A 212 -4.43 -0.81 18.18
CA ALA A 212 -5.42 0.27 18.14
C ALA A 212 -6.55 0.04 17.12
N LEU A 213 -6.26 -0.69 16.03
CA LEU A 213 -7.23 -1.02 14.98
C LEU A 213 -8.11 -2.23 15.33
N VAL A 214 -7.72 -3.04 16.31
CA VAL A 214 -8.45 -4.26 16.67
C VAL A 214 -9.18 -4.16 18.02
N ARG A 215 -8.96 -3.09 18.78
CA ARG A 215 -9.74 -2.81 20.00
C ARG A 215 -11.19 -2.41 19.66
N PRO A 216 -12.18 -2.83 20.46
CA PRO A 216 -12.12 -3.55 21.75
C PRO A 216 -12.08 -5.10 21.64
N ALA A 217 -12.19 -5.66 20.43
CA ALA A 217 -12.30 -7.11 20.24
C ALA A 217 -11.02 -7.92 20.57
N CYS A 218 -9.90 -7.25 20.88
CA CYS A 218 -8.59 -7.90 21.07
C CYS A 218 -8.22 -8.01 22.54
N GLN A 219 -7.99 -9.22 23.00
CA GLN A 219 -7.34 -9.49 24.27
C GLN A 219 -5.83 -9.66 24.03
N SER A 220 -5.02 -8.87 24.71
CA SER A 220 -3.56 -8.89 24.57
C SER A 220 -2.86 -8.58 25.89
N ASN A 221 -1.66 -9.12 26.07
CA ASN A 221 -0.77 -8.83 27.19
C ASN A 221 0.33 -7.84 26.74
N ALA A 222 0.68 -6.87 27.57
CA ALA A 222 1.78 -5.97 27.29
C ALA A 222 3.12 -6.72 27.38
N VAL A 223 3.92 -6.69 26.32
CA VAL A 223 5.30 -7.19 26.29
C VAL A 223 6.27 -6.07 26.71
N GLY A 224 5.87 -4.81 26.51
CA GLY A 224 6.63 -3.62 26.82
C GLY A 224 7.36 -3.02 25.65
N TRP A 225 8.23 -2.05 25.95
CA TRP A 225 9.00 -1.32 24.95
C TRP A 225 10.23 -2.12 24.51
N ARG A 226 10.49 -2.16 23.20
CA ARG A 226 11.63 -2.84 22.60
C ARG A 226 12.37 -1.94 21.62
N TYR A 227 13.70 -1.93 21.68
CA TYR A 227 14.54 -1.32 20.67
C TYR A 227 14.68 -2.28 19.49
N LEU A 228 14.18 -1.86 18.32
CA LEU A 228 14.21 -2.67 17.11
C LEU A 228 15.36 -2.20 16.20
N LYS A 229 16.12 -3.11 15.64
CA LYS A 229 17.28 -2.78 14.79
C LYS A 229 16.86 -1.88 13.62
N GLY A 230 17.46 -0.69 13.52
CA GLY A 230 17.19 0.28 12.45
C GLY A 230 15.94 1.14 12.68
N ILE A 231 15.29 1.06 13.85
CA ILE A 231 14.19 1.91 14.25
C ILE A 231 14.69 2.85 15.36
N PRO A 232 14.67 4.20 15.15
CA PRO A 232 15.29 5.15 16.09
C PRO A 232 14.64 5.19 17.46
N GLN A 233 13.33 4.93 17.54
CA GLN A 233 12.56 5.00 18.78
C GLN A 233 12.14 3.59 19.22
N PRO A 234 12.06 3.34 20.55
CA PRO A 234 11.54 2.07 21.04
C PRO A 234 10.07 1.90 20.63
N VAL A 235 9.66 0.67 20.37
CA VAL A 235 8.32 0.30 19.94
C VAL A 235 7.65 -0.50 21.05
N ALA A 236 6.45 -0.11 21.44
CA ALA A 236 5.66 -0.89 22.40
C ALA A 236 5.03 -2.10 21.68
N LEU A 237 5.28 -3.29 22.23
CA LEU A 237 4.81 -4.57 21.71
C LEU A 237 3.79 -5.18 22.66
N HIS A 238 2.86 -5.94 22.09
CA HIS A 238 1.80 -6.64 22.78
C HIS A 238 1.73 -8.08 22.26
N ALA A 239 1.56 -9.04 23.17
CA ALA A 239 1.30 -10.43 22.83
C ALA A 239 -0.21 -10.64 22.65
N LEU A 240 -0.63 -11.06 21.46
CA LEU A 240 -2.02 -11.39 21.18
C LEU A 240 -2.40 -12.69 21.89
N VAL A 241 -3.52 -12.67 22.61
CA VAL A 241 -4.08 -13.84 23.29
C VAL A 241 -5.31 -14.37 22.56
N HIS A 242 -6.25 -13.48 22.26
CA HIS A 242 -7.54 -13.86 21.68
C HIS A 242 -8.18 -12.70 20.93
N ILE A 243 -9.00 -13.02 19.93
CA ILE A 243 -9.91 -12.09 19.26
C ILE A 243 -11.34 -12.55 19.55
N ASP A 244 -12.13 -11.70 20.18
CA ASP A 244 -13.54 -11.95 20.40
C ASP A 244 -14.30 -11.75 19.07
N ARG A 245 -14.84 -12.84 18.54
CA ARG A 245 -15.60 -12.83 17.29
C ARG A 245 -16.99 -12.23 17.43
N GLN A 246 -17.55 -12.23 18.65
CA GLN A 246 -18.91 -11.72 18.91
C GLN A 246 -18.97 -10.20 18.94
N THR A 247 -17.87 -9.53 19.27
CA THR A 247 -17.77 -8.07 19.26
C THR A 247 -17.48 -7.48 17.87
N GLY A 248 -17.49 -8.29 16.80
CA GLY A 248 -16.78 -7.96 15.57
C GLY A 248 -17.56 -7.74 14.30
N ASP A 249 -18.84 -8.00 14.22
CA ASP A 249 -19.60 -7.68 13.01
C ASP A 249 -20.35 -6.34 13.17
N GLY A 250 -19.67 -5.25 12.85
CA GLY A 250 -20.27 -3.95 12.62
C GLY A 250 -19.95 -2.84 13.62
N ALA A 251 -19.24 -3.09 14.70
CA ALA A 251 -18.88 -2.00 15.61
C ALA A 251 -17.55 -1.33 15.23
N PHE A 252 -17.50 -0.57 14.14
CA PHE A 252 -16.68 0.63 14.14
C PHE A 252 -17.27 1.54 15.24
N HIS A 253 -16.91 1.33 16.49
CA HIS A 253 -17.09 2.33 17.53
C HIS A 253 -16.20 3.51 17.15
N VAL A 254 -16.67 4.33 16.23
CA VAL A 254 -16.27 5.72 16.17
C VAL A 254 -16.73 6.27 17.52
N PRO A 255 -15.82 6.70 18.43
CA PRO A 255 -16.25 7.30 19.67
C PRO A 255 -17.12 8.50 19.30
N VAL A 256 -18.42 8.37 19.55
CA VAL A 256 -19.41 9.38 19.23
C VAL A 256 -19.20 10.53 20.20
N ARG A 257 -18.35 11.47 19.84
CA ARG A 257 -18.07 12.66 20.65
C ARG A 257 -19.11 13.76 20.48
N SER A 258 -20.06 13.59 19.54
CA SER A 258 -21.11 14.59 19.28
C SER A 258 -22.44 13.91 18.97
N GLY A 259 -23.56 14.53 19.35
CA GLY A 259 -24.89 14.07 18.96
C GLY A 259 -25.06 14.08 17.42
N PHE A 260 -25.79 13.09 16.91
CA PHE A 260 -26.17 13.06 15.49
C PHE A 260 -27.09 14.24 15.18
N ARG A 261 -26.75 15.01 14.17
CA ARG A 261 -27.56 16.18 13.75
C ARG A 261 -27.66 16.26 12.23
N GLY A 262 -28.84 16.63 11.75
CA GLY A 262 -29.13 16.71 10.32
C GLY A 262 -29.42 15.35 9.69
N ARG A 263 -29.61 15.31 8.38
CA ARG A 263 -29.87 14.12 7.55
C ARG A 263 -31.10 13.32 7.94
N GLN A 264 -32.15 14.03 8.39
CA GLN A 264 -33.41 13.41 8.78
C GLN A 264 -34.09 12.68 7.61
N ALA A 265 -33.97 13.20 6.39
CA ALA A 265 -34.54 12.58 5.20
C ALA A 265 -33.87 11.24 4.91
N GLU A 266 -32.53 11.21 4.89
CA GLU A 266 -31.76 9.99 4.62
C GLU A 266 -31.97 8.94 5.73
N MET A 267 -32.08 9.37 6.99
CA MET A 267 -32.39 8.49 8.10
C MET A 267 -33.80 7.91 7.99
N SER A 268 -34.80 8.72 7.59
CA SER A 268 -36.17 8.26 7.36
C SER A 268 -36.23 7.22 6.24
N ASP A 269 -35.46 7.40 5.16
CA ASP A 269 -35.39 6.45 4.03
C ASP A 269 -34.79 5.11 4.47
N LEU A 270 -33.73 5.14 5.29
CA LEU A 270 -33.12 3.93 5.86
C LEU A 270 -34.09 3.20 6.80
N GLN A 271 -34.80 3.93 7.68
CA GLN A 271 -35.79 3.35 8.59
C GLN A 271 -36.99 2.75 7.84
N ALA A 272 -37.47 3.43 6.78
CA ALA A 272 -38.54 2.91 5.94
C ALA A 272 -38.13 1.61 5.21
N ALA A 273 -36.86 1.50 4.80
CA ALA A 273 -36.36 0.29 4.19
C ALA A 273 -36.23 -0.86 5.21
N LEU A 274 -35.85 -0.56 6.45
CA LEU A 274 -35.80 -1.55 7.54
C LEU A 274 -37.19 -2.12 7.82
N VAL A 275 -38.22 -1.25 7.93
CA VAL A 275 -39.61 -1.67 8.10
C VAL A 275 -40.11 -2.56 6.95
N ARG A 276 -39.70 -2.26 5.71
CA ARG A 276 -40.02 -3.12 4.57
C ARG A 276 -39.33 -4.48 4.66
N ALA A 277 -38.08 -4.50 5.11
CA ALA A 277 -37.33 -5.73 5.30
C ALA A 277 -37.96 -6.62 6.35
N ASP A 278 -38.44 -6.06 7.47
CA ASP A 278 -39.17 -6.77 8.54
C ASP A 278 -40.49 -7.37 8.04
N SER A 279 -41.09 -6.77 7.02
CA SER A 279 -42.29 -7.31 6.36
C SER A 279 -41.98 -8.35 5.24
N GLY A 280 -40.71 -8.79 5.14
CA GLY A 280 -40.25 -9.78 4.15
C GLY A 280 -39.88 -9.21 2.78
N LEU A 281 -39.88 -7.89 2.63
CA LEU A 281 -39.49 -7.19 1.39
C LEU A 281 -38.07 -6.65 1.53
N GLY A 282 -37.09 -7.52 1.34
CA GLY A 282 -35.66 -7.14 1.39
C GLY A 282 -35.31 -6.09 0.33
N SER A 283 -34.41 -5.18 0.69
CA SER A 283 -33.87 -4.15 -0.23
C SER A 283 -32.38 -3.93 0.03
N ALA A 284 -31.65 -3.50 -1.01
CA ALA A 284 -30.26 -3.06 -0.89
C ALA A 284 -30.22 -1.53 -1.04
N ILE A 285 -29.54 -0.84 -0.11
CA ILE A 285 -29.39 0.61 -0.14
C ILE A 285 -27.91 0.94 -0.26
N GLY A 286 -27.55 1.75 -1.25
CA GLY A 286 -26.20 2.28 -1.44
C GLY A 286 -26.10 3.71 -0.87
N VAL A 287 -25.17 3.94 0.07
CA VAL A 287 -24.85 5.27 0.59
C VAL A 287 -23.59 5.78 -0.09
N SER A 288 -23.69 6.77 -0.96
CA SER A 288 -22.58 7.36 -1.71
C SER A 288 -22.33 8.82 -1.34
N GLY A 289 -21.13 9.30 -1.54
CA GLY A 289 -20.74 10.69 -1.30
C GLY A 289 -19.22 10.86 -1.08
N PRO A 290 -18.70 12.09 -1.07
CA PRO A 290 -17.27 12.35 -0.86
C PRO A 290 -16.73 11.79 0.46
N PRO A 291 -15.41 11.58 0.59
CA PRO A 291 -14.77 11.23 1.86
C PRO A 291 -15.11 12.26 2.96
N GLY A 292 -15.27 11.80 4.20
CA GLY A 292 -15.51 12.68 5.35
C GLY A 292 -16.96 13.20 5.50
N THR A 293 -17.87 12.89 4.58
CA THR A 293 -19.28 13.36 4.62
C THR A 293 -20.16 12.64 5.65
N GLY A 294 -19.60 11.72 6.44
CA GLY A 294 -20.35 11.05 7.50
C GLY A 294 -21.21 9.86 7.05
N LYS A 295 -20.91 9.22 5.90
CA LYS A 295 -21.64 8.04 5.41
C LYS A 295 -21.68 6.91 6.43
N THR A 296 -20.52 6.55 6.97
CA THR A 296 -20.38 5.52 8.01
C THR A 296 -21.17 5.90 9.27
N ARG A 297 -21.14 7.18 9.64
CA ARG A 297 -21.91 7.67 10.78
C ARG A 297 -23.42 7.50 10.58
N LEU A 298 -23.93 7.80 9.38
CA LEU A 298 -25.35 7.65 9.02
C LEU A 298 -25.82 6.19 9.12
N VAL A 299 -24.97 5.23 8.72
CA VAL A 299 -25.31 3.79 8.75
C VAL A 299 -25.28 3.24 10.18
N HIS A 300 -24.49 3.83 11.07
CA HIS A 300 -24.38 3.39 12.47
C HIS A 300 -25.38 4.02 13.43
N GLU A 301 -26.05 5.10 13.04
CA GLU A 301 -27.06 5.76 13.86
C GLU A 301 -28.43 5.10 13.74
#